data_3355b8ef5471f268b099b7fbaea2dfe2
#
_entry.id   3355b8ef5471f268b099b7fbaea2dfe2
#
_cell.length_a   1.000
_cell.length_b   1.000
_cell.length_c   1.000
_cell.angle_alpha   90.00
_cell.angle_beta   90.00
_cell.angle_gamma   90.00
#
_symmetry.space_group_name_H-M   'P 1'
#
loop_
_entity.id
_entity.type
_entity.pdbx_description
1 polymer ?
#
loop_
_entity_poly.entity_id
_entity_poly.type
_entity_poly.pdbx_seq_one_letter_code
_entity_poly.pdbx_strand_id
1 'polypeptide(L)'
;MRSPKKFRTGKPGFYPDQAVYAEFACAEFGLTFCDLDSGSGLLFSIASRDRLVHFGAGRCSWYPQNSATASTLASDKSFASRILREAGVPALGGEYFFLHERHRAHRPTGHERRDAIACFRTLGGSAFLKPLTGSRGDFAQAVHGEAALVRYLDDVMKYYDAVLIQPIVEGIEYRIFLLDDEPLYCARKYPPQVTGDGVRTMRELLTAHNDALRARGLSPVSRSADDPSLDVVPAKGERREIPGRMNLSAGGTMVLADAPSENAVTLARQAARAIGLRVAAIDLFVDIGGEPDAIEIIEVNSNPSIRLLEDSGRGDLILRIWHHTFSAMGLL
;
A
#
# COMPACT_ATOMS: atom_id res chain seq x y z
N MET A 1 -7.37 2.00 28.65
CA MET A 1 -7.19 2.82 27.43
C MET A 1 -8.44 2.68 26.57
N ARG A 2 -8.99 3.77 26.04
CA ARG A 2 -10.08 3.70 25.08
C ARG A 2 -9.58 3.00 23.82
N SER A 3 -10.46 2.29 23.12
CA SER A 3 -10.09 1.61 21.87
C SER A 3 -10.65 2.39 20.69
N PRO A 4 -9.91 2.57 19.58
CA PRO A 4 -10.40 3.21 18.36
C PRO A 4 -11.66 2.52 17.80
N LYS A 5 -11.83 1.22 18.05
CA LYS A 5 -13.04 0.46 17.65
C LYS A 5 -14.36 1.09 18.16
N LYS A 6 -14.34 1.73 19.33
CA LYS A 6 -15.53 2.41 19.88
C LYS A 6 -15.96 3.61 19.03
N PHE A 7 -15.00 4.30 18.42
CA PHE A 7 -15.24 5.46 17.55
C PHE A 7 -15.71 5.06 16.16
N ARG A 8 -15.56 3.80 15.79
CA ARG A 8 -16.07 3.23 14.54
C ARG A 8 -17.53 2.81 14.63
N THR A 9 -18.01 2.51 15.84
CA THR A 9 -19.40 2.05 16.05
C THR A 9 -20.40 3.11 15.57
N GLY A 10 -21.34 2.72 14.72
CA GLY A 10 -22.35 3.62 14.15
C GLY A 10 -21.89 4.44 12.94
N LYS A 11 -20.60 4.37 12.54
CA LYS A 11 -20.14 4.99 11.32
C LYS A 11 -20.47 4.11 10.10
N PRO A 12 -20.77 4.71 8.92
CA PRO A 12 -21.00 3.93 7.72
C PRO A 12 -19.72 3.19 7.28
N GLY A 13 -19.86 2.10 6.54
CA GLY A 13 -18.73 1.23 6.13
C GLY A 13 -17.68 1.93 5.25
N PHE A 14 -18.04 3.03 4.60
CA PHE A 14 -17.13 3.86 3.81
C PHE A 14 -16.41 4.95 4.63
N TYR A 15 -16.74 5.11 5.92
CA TYR A 15 -16.12 6.15 6.76
C TYR A 15 -14.61 5.93 6.87
N PRO A 16 -13.77 6.93 6.60
CA PRO A 16 -12.33 6.76 6.55
C PRO A 16 -11.74 6.35 7.90
N ASP A 17 -10.87 5.35 7.88
CA ASP A 17 -10.15 4.89 9.08
C ASP A 17 -9.40 6.04 9.76
N GLN A 18 -8.79 6.92 8.98
CA GLN A 18 -8.01 8.04 9.52
C GLN A 18 -8.89 9.07 10.25
N ALA A 19 -10.12 9.29 9.82
CA ALA A 19 -11.05 10.16 10.55
C ALA A 19 -11.46 9.53 11.89
N VAL A 20 -11.67 8.21 11.92
CA VAL A 20 -11.91 7.47 13.20
C VAL A 20 -10.72 7.62 14.14
N TYR A 21 -9.50 7.53 13.64
CA TYR A 21 -8.30 7.63 14.47
C TYR A 21 -8.04 9.06 14.93
N ALA A 22 -8.35 10.05 14.10
CA ALA A 22 -8.32 11.45 14.49
C ALA A 22 -9.31 11.76 15.63
N GLU A 23 -10.56 11.30 15.49
CA GLU A 23 -11.61 11.45 16.52
C GLU A 23 -11.19 10.75 17.84
N PHE A 24 -10.66 9.54 17.76
CA PHE A 24 -10.10 8.82 18.89
C PHE A 24 -8.98 9.61 19.58
N ALA A 25 -8.02 10.11 18.81
CA ALA A 25 -6.90 10.89 19.35
C ALA A 25 -7.36 12.22 19.95
N CYS A 26 -8.33 12.91 19.33
CA CYS A 26 -8.93 14.12 19.91
C CYS A 26 -9.51 13.86 21.30
N ALA A 27 -10.22 12.74 21.46
CA ALA A 27 -10.82 12.39 22.77
C ALA A 27 -9.77 12.05 23.85
N GLU A 28 -8.58 11.56 23.45
CA GLU A 28 -7.48 11.28 24.38
C GLU A 28 -6.66 12.56 24.72
N PHE A 29 -6.52 13.49 23.77
CA PHE A 29 -5.71 14.70 23.95
C PHE A 29 -6.53 15.96 24.32
N GLY A 30 -7.83 15.83 24.53
CA GLY A 30 -8.68 16.97 24.91
C GLY A 30 -8.90 17.99 23.78
N LEU A 31 -8.84 17.54 22.53
CA LEU A 31 -9.15 18.35 21.35
C LEU A 31 -10.60 18.14 20.90
N THR A 32 -11.13 19.11 20.15
CA THR A 32 -12.49 19.03 19.60
C THR A 32 -12.44 18.57 18.15
N PHE A 33 -13.08 17.44 17.86
CA PHE A 33 -13.30 16.93 16.49
C PHE A 33 -14.67 17.39 15.99
N CYS A 34 -14.74 17.91 14.76
CA CYS A 34 -15.99 18.30 14.11
C CYS A 34 -16.01 17.78 12.66
N ASP A 35 -16.97 16.89 12.35
CA ASP A 35 -17.25 16.45 10.99
C ASP A 35 -17.95 17.60 10.23
N LEU A 36 -17.46 17.94 9.04
CA LEU A 36 -17.92 19.08 8.25
C LEU A 36 -18.69 18.68 6.97
N ASP A 37 -18.84 17.38 6.72
CA ASP A 37 -19.41 16.86 5.48
C ASP A 37 -20.57 15.88 5.71
N SER A 38 -21.40 16.15 6.70
CA SER A 38 -22.64 15.42 6.98
C SER A 38 -22.44 13.95 7.35
N GLY A 39 -21.32 13.62 8.01
CA GLY A 39 -21.05 12.29 8.53
C GLY A 39 -20.31 11.37 7.56
N SER A 40 -19.75 11.90 6.48
CA SER A 40 -18.91 11.10 5.58
C SER A 40 -17.47 10.93 6.11
N GLY A 41 -17.02 11.83 6.98
CA GLY A 41 -15.64 11.85 7.52
C GLY A 41 -14.58 12.20 6.50
N LEU A 42 -14.97 12.65 5.32
CA LEU A 42 -14.04 13.05 4.26
C LEU A 42 -13.50 14.46 4.47
N LEU A 43 -14.23 15.31 5.18
CA LEU A 43 -13.82 16.64 5.60
C LEU A 43 -14.17 16.84 7.06
N PHE A 44 -13.17 17.18 7.87
CA PHE A 44 -13.36 17.48 9.29
C PHE A 44 -12.40 18.56 9.76
N SER A 45 -12.71 19.16 10.91
CA SER A 45 -11.82 20.07 11.59
C SER A 45 -11.45 19.55 12.97
N ILE A 46 -10.28 19.96 13.43
CA ILE A 46 -9.80 19.73 14.79
C ILE A 46 -9.43 21.07 15.40
N ALA A 47 -9.95 21.32 16.58
CA ALA A 47 -9.69 22.56 17.31
C ALA A 47 -9.03 22.28 18.66
N SER A 48 -8.00 23.07 18.98
CA SER A 48 -7.53 23.34 20.33
C SER A 48 -8.13 24.65 20.83
N ARG A 49 -7.68 25.13 22.00
CA ARG A 49 -8.14 26.38 22.56
C ARG A 49 -7.93 27.58 21.64
N ASP A 50 -6.77 27.59 20.95
CA ASP A 50 -6.29 28.75 20.22
C ASP A 50 -6.10 28.50 18.71
N ARG A 51 -6.40 27.27 18.24
CA ARG A 51 -6.13 26.89 16.85
C ARG A 51 -7.21 25.96 16.29
N LEU A 52 -7.55 26.21 15.02
CA LEU A 52 -8.44 25.35 14.21
C LEU A 52 -7.67 24.91 12.96
N VAL A 53 -7.71 23.60 12.69
CA VAL A 53 -7.08 23.00 11.49
C VAL A 53 -8.10 22.13 10.78
N HIS A 54 -8.19 22.29 9.46
CA HIS A 54 -9.03 21.46 8.61
C HIS A 54 -8.25 20.27 8.06
N PHE A 55 -8.90 19.12 8.01
CA PHE A 55 -8.40 17.89 7.42
C PHE A 55 -9.36 17.42 6.34
N GLY A 56 -8.82 16.98 5.21
CA GLY A 56 -9.62 16.46 4.11
C GLY A 56 -9.13 15.11 3.63
N ALA A 57 -10.05 14.29 3.15
CA ALA A 57 -9.75 13.07 2.42
C ALA A 57 -9.17 13.42 1.06
N GLY A 58 -8.08 14.14 1.08
CA GLY A 58 -7.37 14.43 -0.14
C GLY A 58 -6.83 13.15 -0.75
N ARG A 59 -6.65 13.17 -2.03
CA ARG A 59 -5.83 12.19 -2.73
C ARG A 59 -4.35 12.33 -2.37
N CYS A 60 -3.98 13.37 -1.58
CA CYS A 60 -2.63 13.63 -1.19
C CYS A 60 -2.26 12.91 0.10
N SER A 61 -2.71 13.40 1.25
CA SER A 61 -2.34 12.81 2.54
C SER A 61 -3.29 13.26 3.65
N TRP A 62 -3.53 12.37 4.61
CA TRP A 62 -4.12 12.69 5.91
C TRP A 62 -3.12 13.35 6.87
N TYR A 63 -1.85 13.42 6.46
CA TYR A 63 -0.74 13.90 7.28
C TYR A 63 -0.24 15.25 6.73
N PRO A 64 -0.81 16.38 7.17
CA PRO A 64 -0.48 17.71 6.63
C PRO A 64 0.95 18.15 6.90
N GLN A 65 1.67 17.48 7.80
CA GLN A 65 3.10 17.69 8.02
C GLN A 65 3.98 17.19 6.86
N ASN A 66 3.47 16.31 6.00
CA ASN A 66 4.10 16.03 4.71
C ASN A 66 3.82 17.18 3.74
N SER A 67 4.84 17.69 3.08
CA SER A 67 4.61 18.72 2.06
C SER A 67 3.82 18.17 0.87
N ALA A 68 3.08 19.04 0.19
CA ALA A 68 2.36 18.65 -1.02
C ALA A 68 3.31 18.09 -2.09
N THR A 69 4.50 18.69 -2.23
CA THR A 69 5.54 18.22 -3.16
C THR A 69 6.02 16.82 -2.81
N ALA A 70 6.40 16.57 -1.56
CA ALA A 70 6.85 15.25 -1.12
C ALA A 70 5.76 14.18 -1.32
N SER A 71 4.50 14.51 -0.99
CA SER A 71 3.36 13.62 -1.19
C SER A 71 3.13 13.31 -2.68
N THR A 72 3.27 14.29 -3.56
CA THR A 72 3.14 14.12 -5.01
C THR A 72 4.28 13.24 -5.56
N LEU A 73 5.52 13.50 -5.16
CA LEU A 73 6.69 12.71 -5.57
C LEU A 73 6.55 11.24 -5.12
N ALA A 74 6.09 11.01 -3.90
CA ALA A 74 5.84 9.66 -3.40
C ALA A 74 4.71 8.92 -4.14
N SER A 75 3.70 9.65 -4.64
CA SER A 75 2.56 9.06 -5.33
C SER A 75 2.88 8.58 -6.75
N ASP A 76 3.90 9.15 -7.38
CA ASP A 76 4.43 8.69 -8.68
C ASP A 76 5.58 7.72 -8.45
N LYS A 77 5.35 6.45 -8.75
CA LYS A 77 6.30 5.35 -8.47
C LYS A 77 7.60 5.46 -9.27
N SER A 78 7.54 6.06 -10.46
CA SER A 78 8.74 6.28 -11.29
C SER A 78 9.59 7.42 -10.72
N PHE A 79 8.96 8.53 -10.33
CA PHE A 79 9.65 9.65 -9.71
C PHE A 79 10.28 9.25 -8.38
N ALA A 80 9.50 8.56 -7.52
CA ALA A 80 10.02 8.08 -6.25
C ALA A 80 11.24 7.16 -6.46
N SER A 81 11.13 6.12 -7.28
CA SER A 81 12.24 5.20 -7.56
C SER A 81 13.47 5.92 -8.14
N ARG A 82 13.27 6.91 -9.01
CA ARG A 82 14.36 7.70 -9.58
C ARG A 82 15.09 8.53 -8.51
N ILE A 83 14.34 9.24 -7.68
CA ILE A 83 14.90 10.04 -6.57
C ILE A 83 15.69 9.15 -5.62
N LEU A 84 15.16 7.97 -5.26
CA LEU A 84 15.83 7.05 -4.37
C LEU A 84 17.17 6.59 -4.95
N ARG A 85 17.20 6.19 -6.21
CA ARG A 85 18.43 5.75 -6.87
C ARG A 85 19.46 6.87 -7.01
N GLU A 86 19.05 8.09 -7.32
CA GLU A 86 19.92 9.28 -7.33
C GLU A 86 20.50 9.58 -5.92
N ALA A 87 19.74 9.25 -4.87
CA ALA A 87 20.20 9.35 -3.48
C ALA A 87 21.05 8.16 -3.02
N GLY A 88 21.35 7.19 -3.90
CA GLY A 88 22.11 5.99 -3.56
C GLY A 88 21.32 4.95 -2.77
N VAL A 89 19.99 5.06 -2.72
CA VAL A 89 19.11 4.10 -2.04
C VAL A 89 18.66 3.03 -3.05
N PRO A 90 18.93 1.74 -2.80
CA PRO A 90 18.49 0.65 -3.65
C PRO A 90 16.95 0.67 -3.80
N ALA A 91 16.46 0.79 -5.01
CA ALA A 91 15.03 0.80 -5.29
C ALA A 91 14.74 0.02 -6.58
N LEU A 92 13.61 -0.68 -6.59
CA LEU A 92 13.16 -1.44 -7.74
C LEU A 92 13.14 -0.56 -8.99
N GLY A 93 13.88 -0.99 -9.98
CA GLY A 93 13.88 -0.38 -11.30
C GLY A 93 12.56 -0.60 -12.02
N GLY A 94 12.37 0.13 -13.11
CA GLY A 94 11.23 -0.06 -13.99
C GLY A 94 11.07 1.12 -14.94
N GLU A 95 10.33 0.87 -16.02
CA GLU A 95 10.02 1.88 -17.03
C GLU A 95 8.53 2.13 -17.09
N TYR A 96 8.14 3.39 -17.27
CA TYR A 96 6.74 3.77 -17.36
C TYR A 96 6.31 4.01 -18.80
N PHE A 97 5.02 3.74 -19.08
CA PHE A 97 4.47 3.87 -20.42
C PHE A 97 3.06 4.45 -20.36
N PHE A 98 2.77 5.39 -21.25
CA PHE A 98 1.46 5.97 -21.41
C PHE A 98 0.55 5.04 -22.21
N LEU A 99 -0.71 4.99 -21.82
CA LEU A 99 -1.72 4.13 -22.44
C LEU A 99 -2.59 4.84 -23.46
N HIS A 100 -2.65 6.17 -23.39
CA HIS A 100 -3.45 7.02 -24.27
C HIS A 100 -2.58 7.92 -25.13
N GLU A 101 -3.03 8.26 -26.32
CA GLU A 101 -2.32 9.20 -27.20
C GLU A 101 -2.54 10.67 -26.83
N ARG A 102 -3.44 10.93 -25.88
CA ARG A 102 -3.71 12.29 -25.36
C ARG A 102 -2.40 12.92 -24.85
N HIS A 103 -2.15 14.16 -25.29
CA HIS A 103 -0.94 14.93 -24.95
C HIS A 103 0.38 14.35 -25.43
N ARG A 104 0.37 13.44 -26.42
CA ARG A 104 1.59 12.79 -26.93
C ARG A 104 2.66 13.80 -27.37
N ALA A 105 2.27 14.93 -27.99
CA ALA A 105 3.20 15.97 -28.43
C ALA A 105 3.98 16.64 -27.28
N HIS A 106 3.54 16.46 -26.03
CA HIS A 106 4.15 17.05 -24.83
C HIS A 106 4.82 16.02 -23.92
N ARG A 107 5.08 14.80 -24.45
CA ARG A 107 5.68 13.70 -23.68
C ARG A 107 7.07 13.36 -24.23
N PRO A 108 7.96 12.82 -23.39
CA PRO A 108 9.20 12.24 -23.88
C PRO A 108 8.91 11.08 -24.83
N THR A 109 9.78 10.87 -25.81
CA THR A 109 9.72 9.73 -26.74
C THR A 109 10.12 8.42 -26.03
N GLY A 110 9.65 7.28 -26.54
CA GLY A 110 10.03 5.97 -26.00
C GLY A 110 9.15 5.48 -24.83
N HIS A 111 8.05 6.18 -24.52
CA HIS A 111 7.15 5.83 -23.41
C HIS A 111 5.72 5.57 -23.89
N GLU A 112 5.56 5.12 -25.13
CA GLU A 112 4.24 4.81 -25.67
C GLU A 112 3.91 3.31 -25.51
N ARG A 113 2.66 2.94 -25.76
CA ARG A 113 2.20 1.54 -25.64
C ARG A 113 3.05 0.53 -26.42
N ARG A 114 3.51 0.88 -27.63
CA ARG A 114 4.41 0.03 -28.42
C ARG A 114 5.76 -0.20 -27.73
N ASP A 115 6.24 0.83 -27.02
CA ASP A 115 7.50 0.78 -26.28
C ASP A 115 7.35 -0.07 -25.01
N ALA A 116 6.14 -0.10 -24.41
CA ALA A 116 5.79 -1.02 -23.33
C ALA A 116 5.93 -2.49 -23.77
N ILE A 117 5.44 -2.82 -24.98
CA ILE A 117 5.56 -4.18 -25.53
C ILE A 117 7.04 -4.54 -25.78
N ALA A 118 7.81 -3.59 -26.32
CA ALA A 118 9.25 -3.78 -26.54
C ALA A 118 9.98 -3.99 -25.20
N CYS A 119 9.73 -3.18 -24.19
CA CYS A 119 10.29 -3.33 -22.83
C CYS A 119 9.94 -4.69 -22.23
N PHE A 120 8.68 -5.12 -22.32
CA PHE A 120 8.25 -6.42 -21.81
C PHE A 120 8.98 -7.59 -22.47
N ARG A 121 9.26 -7.49 -23.77
CA ARG A 121 10.07 -8.50 -24.49
C ARG A 121 11.51 -8.55 -23.98
N THR A 122 12.13 -7.40 -23.68
CA THR A 122 13.49 -7.35 -23.11
C THR A 122 13.58 -7.99 -21.73
N LEU A 123 12.47 -8.03 -20.98
CA LEU A 123 12.34 -8.72 -19.70
C LEU A 123 12.00 -10.22 -19.86
N GLY A 124 12.17 -10.79 -21.06
CA GLY A 124 11.92 -12.20 -21.30
C GLY A 124 10.43 -12.59 -21.37
N GLY A 125 9.54 -11.63 -21.63
CA GLY A 125 8.10 -11.89 -21.76
C GLY A 125 7.38 -12.17 -20.44
N SER A 126 7.97 -11.77 -19.32
CA SER A 126 7.37 -11.81 -17.97
C SER A 126 7.79 -10.58 -17.18
N ALA A 127 6.83 -9.89 -16.58
CA ALA A 127 7.09 -8.68 -15.80
C ALA A 127 6.03 -8.45 -14.74
N PHE A 128 6.35 -7.65 -13.73
CA PHE A 128 5.39 -7.12 -12.77
C PHE A 128 4.88 -5.76 -13.26
N LEU A 129 3.58 -5.64 -13.43
CA LEU A 129 2.92 -4.44 -13.93
C LEU A 129 2.03 -3.82 -12.87
N LYS A 130 2.01 -2.50 -12.83
CA LYS A 130 1.11 -1.71 -11.96
C LYS A 130 0.85 -0.34 -12.58
N PRO A 131 -0.28 0.33 -12.25
CA PRO A 131 -0.47 1.73 -12.59
C PRO A 131 0.66 2.59 -12.04
N LEU A 132 1.10 3.58 -12.81
CA LEU A 132 2.16 4.51 -12.41
C LEU A 132 1.77 5.27 -11.15
N THR A 133 0.55 5.76 -11.12
CA THR A 133 -0.09 6.37 -9.96
C THR A 133 -1.26 5.50 -9.52
N GLY A 134 -1.56 5.49 -8.25
CA GLY A 134 -2.65 4.68 -7.73
C GLY A 134 -2.29 4.06 -6.38
N SER A 135 -3.28 3.51 -5.73
CA SER A 135 -3.15 2.94 -4.40
C SER A 135 -3.83 1.57 -4.33
N ARG A 136 -3.71 0.90 -3.18
CA ARG A 136 -4.38 -0.38 -2.88
C ARG A 136 -3.98 -1.55 -3.79
N GLY A 137 -2.90 -1.42 -4.58
CA GLY A 137 -2.46 -2.48 -5.50
C GLY A 137 -3.42 -2.76 -6.64
N ASP A 138 -4.26 -1.80 -7.02
CA ASP A 138 -5.11 -1.92 -8.19
C ASP A 138 -4.27 -2.27 -9.42
N PHE A 139 -4.71 -3.29 -10.17
CA PHE A 139 -4.00 -3.81 -11.34
C PHE A 139 -2.53 -4.19 -11.13
N ALA A 140 -2.01 -4.20 -9.89
CA ALA A 140 -0.64 -4.62 -9.63
C ALA A 140 -0.54 -6.16 -9.69
N GLN A 141 0.15 -6.71 -10.69
CA GLN A 141 0.26 -8.17 -10.89
C GLN A 141 1.44 -8.56 -11.77
N ALA A 142 1.89 -9.80 -11.61
CA ALA A 142 2.75 -10.44 -12.59
C ALA A 142 1.96 -10.77 -13.86
N VAL A 143 2.57 -10.52 -15.01
CA VAL A 143 1.99 -10.80 -16.33
C VAL A 143 2.99 -11.65 -17.11
N HIS A 144 2.51 -12.71 -17.75
CA HIS A 144 3.31 -13.66 -18.51
C HIS A 144 2.74 -13.78 -19.93
N GLY A 145 3.59 -13.57 -20.91
CA GLY A 145 3.26 -13.63 -22.34
C GLY A 145 2.61 -12.36 -22.89
N GLU A 146 2.94 -12.05 -24.15
CA GLU A 146 2.54 -10.79 -24.81
C GLU A 146 1.02 -10.65 -24.95
N ALA A 147 0.28 -11.74 -25.20
CA ALA A 147 -1.18 -11.70 -25.30
C ALA A 147 -1.82 -11.30 -23.95
N ALA A 148 -1.23 -11.72 -22.81
CA ALA A 148 -1.69 -11.30 -21.50
C ALA A 148 -1.33 -9.83 -21.22
N LEU A 149 -0.16 -9.37 -21.65
CA LEU A 149 0.22 -7.96 -21.58
C LEU A 149 -0.77 -7.08 -22.33
N VAL A 150 -1.10 -7.41 -23.58
CA VAL A 150 -2.04 -6.60 -24.37
C VAL A 150 -3.40 -6.49 -23.68
N ARG A 151 -3.95 -7.60 -23.19
CA ARG A 151 -5.21 -7.58 -22.40
C ARG A 151 -5.09 -6.72 -21.14
N TYR A 152 -3.98 -6.85 -20.41
CA TYR A 152 -3.72 -6.04 -19.22
C TYR A 152 -3.72 -4.55 -19.55
N LEU A 153 -3.01 -4.12 -20.61
CA LEU A 153 -2.95 -2.72 -21.02
C LEU A 153 -4.34 -2.20 -21.46
N ASP A 154 -5.15 -3.02 -22.15
CA ASP A 154 -6.51 -2.67 -22.57
C ASP A 154 -7.45 -2.49 -21.37
N ASP A 155 -7.26 -3.27 -20.31
CA ASP A 155 -8.08 -3.15 -19.10
C ASP A 155 -7.66 -1.97 -18.23
N VAL A 156 -6.36 -1.77 -18.03
CA VAL A 156 -5.84 -0.70 -17.18
C VAL A 156 -6.08 0.68 -17.78
N MET A 157 -6.01 0.83 -19.11
CA MET A 157 -6.24 2.12 -19.78
C MET A 157 -7.64 2.70 -19.55
N LYS A 158 -8.60 1.89 -19.14
CA LYS A 158 -9.96 2.35 -18.80
C LYS A 158 -9.98 3.20 -17.52
N TYR A 159 -8.95 3.10 -16.68
CA TYR A 159 -8.91 3.70 -15.35
C TYR A 159 -7.66 4.54 -15.09
N TYR A 160 -6.57 4.28 -15.81
CA TYR A 160 -5.26 4.90 -15.59
C TYR A 160 -4.62 5.36 -16.90
N ASP A 161 -3.88 6.46 -16.83
CA ASP A 161 -3.21 7.05 -17.99
C ASP A 161 -1.86 6.39 -18.31
N ALA A 162 -1.21 5.77 -17.33
CA ALA A 162 0.12 5.18 -17.47
C ALA A 162 0.33 3.97 -16.55
N VAL A 163 1.22 3.09 -16.98
CA VAL A 163 1.67 1.90 -16.25
C VAL A 163 3.17 1.94 -16.02
N LEU A 164 3.61 1.28 -14.95
CA LEU A 164 4.99 0.95 -14.65
C LEU A 164 5.20 -0.54 -14.92
N ILE A 165 6.25 -0.88 -15.67
CA ILE A 165 6.69 -2.25 -15.95
C ILE A 165 8.01 -2.47 -15.21
N GLN A 166 8.07 -3.51 -14.39
CA GLN A 166 9.22 -3.84 -13.53
C GLN A 166 9.59 -5.32 -13.69
N PRO A 167 10.84 -5.71 -13.44
CA PRO A 167 11.18 -7.12 -13.28
C PRO A 167 10.33 -7.76 -12.17
N ILE A 168 10.05 -9.05 -12.29
CA ILE A 168 9.50 -9.84 -11.20
C ILE A 168 10.64 -10.11 -10.23
N VAL A 169 10.47 -9.72 -8.97
CA VAL A 169 11.45 -9.92 -7.91
C VAL A 169 10.83 -10.84 -6.86
N GLU A 170 11.61 -11.84 -6.46
CA GLU A 170 11.27 -12.74 -5.36
C GLU A 170 12.03 -12.31 -4.12
N GLY A 171 11.33 -12.11 -3.02
CA GLY A 171 11.90 -11.67 -1.75
C GLY A 171 10.83 -11.61 -0.65
N ILE A 172 11.25 -11.36 0.55
CA ILE A 172 10.34 -11.22 1.70
C ILE A 172 9.94 -9.74 1.82
N GLU A 173 8.64 -9.45 1.73
CA GLU A 173 8.15 -8.08 1.76
C GLU A 173 7.89 -7.60 3.20
N TYR A 174 8.47 -6.45 3.53
CA TYR A 174 8.24 -5.73 4.78
C TYR A 174 7.72 -4.31 4.53
N ARG A 175 7.05 -3.78 5.54
CA ARG A 175 6.70 -2.36 5.66
C ARG A 175 7.34 -1.80 6.92
N ILE A 176 8.10 -0.71 6.79
CA ILE A 176 8.67 0.06 7.90
C ILE A 176 7.95 1.41 7.95
N PHE A 177 7.27 1.69 9.05
CA PHE A 177 6.59 2.97 9.27
C PHE A 177 7.48 3.91 10.06
N LEU A 178 7.64 5.13 9.53
CA LEU A 178 8.49 6.17 10.10
C LEU A 178 7.66 7.39 10.51
N LEU A 179 8.02 7.95 11.66
CA LEU A 179 7.68 9.32 12.07
C LEU A 179 8.97 10.12 12.13
N ASP A 180 9.07 11.13 11.27
CA ASP A 180 10.35 11.78 10.97
C ASP A 180 11.38 10.69 10.61
N ASP A 181 12.47 10.57 11.34
CA ASP A 181 13.49 9.56 11.11
C ASP A 181 13.37 8.31 12.01
N GLU A 182 12.35 8.27 12.88
CA GLU A 182 12.24 7.20 13.87
C GLU A 182 11.30 6.10 13.39
N PRO A 183 11.73 4.83 13.37
CA PRO A 183 10.87 3.70 13.08
C PRO A 183 9.86 3.53 14.21
N LEU A 184 8.57 3.61 13.85
CA LEU A 184 7.49 3.44 14.80
C LEU A 184 7.08 1.97 14.94
N TYR A 185 6.99 1.26 13.82
CA TYR A 185 6.74 -0.16 13.76
C TYR A 185 7.19 -0.74 12.43
N CYS A 186 7.42 -2.05 12.43
CA CYS A 186 7.61 -2.84 11.23
C CYS A 186 6.49 -3.87 11.10
N ALA A 187 6.22 -4.28 9.88
CA ALA A 187 5.27 -5.33 9.59
C ALA A 187 5.74 -6.17 8.40
N ARG A 188 5.61 -7.48 8.51
CA ARG A 188 5.86 -8.42 7.42
C ARG A 188 4.58 -8.64 6.64
N LYS A 189 4.67 -8.62 5.32
CA LYS A 189 3.56 -8.93 4.43
C LYS A 189 3.62 -10.38 3.98
N TYR A 190 2.46 -10.95 3.80
CA TYR A 190 2.27 -12.33 3.34
C TYR A 190 1.28 -12.34 2.19
N PRO A 191 1.45 -13.23 1.20
CA PRO A 191 0.44 -13.45 0.18
C PRO A 191 -0.89 -13.89 0.81
N PRO A 192 -2.01 -13.83 0.08
CA PRO A 192 -3.26 -14.38 0.55
C PRO A 192 -3.08 -15.83 0.99
N GLN A 193 -3.66 -16.18 2.12
CA GLN A 193 -3.56 -17.53 2.69
C GLN A 193 -4.93 -18.03 3.10
N VAL A 194 -5.14 -19.33 2.96
CA VAL A 194 -6.24 -20.04 3.59
C VAL A 194 -5.72 -21.04 4.62
N THR A 195 -6.51 -21.28 5.65
CA THR A 195 -6.18 -22.26 6.66
C THR A 195 -7.08 -23.49 6.46
N GLY A 196 -6.46 -24.65 6.30
CA GLY A 196 -7.16 -25.92 6.19
C GLY A 196 -7.97 -26.22 7.45
N ASP A 197 -9.14 -26.82 7.27
CA ASP A 197 -9.98 -27.33 8.35
C ASP A 197 -9.99 -28.87 8.38
N GLY A 198 -9.32 -29.50 7.42
CA GLY A 198 -9.27 -30.96 7.25
C GLY A 198 -10.51 -31.56 6.59
N VAL A 199 -11.43 -30.72 6.07
CA VAL A 199 -12.71 -31.14 5.48
C VAL A 199 -12.93 -30.52 4.11
N ARG A 200 -12.77 -29.18 3.98
CA ARG A 200 -13.02 -28.44 2.76
C ARG A 200 -11.81 -28.49 1.82
N THR A 201 -12.11 -28.55 0.53
CA THR A 201 -11.10 -28.40 -0.53
C THR A 201 -10.52 -26.98 -0.56
N MET A 202 -9.36 -26.80 -1.17
CA MET A 202 -8.79 -25.47 -1.44
C MET A 202 -9.76 -24.58 -2.23
N ARG A 203 -10.55 -25.16 -3.14
CA ARG A 203 -11.59 -24.47 -3.93
C ARG A 203 -12.67 -23.87 -3.03
N GLU A 204 -13.17 -24.63 -2.08
CA GLU A 204 -14.20 -24.17 -1.12
C GLU A 204 -13.64 -23.13 -0.15
N LEU A 205 -12.41 -23.35 0.33
CA LEU A 205 -11.71 -22.39 1.20
C LEU A 205 -11.43 -21.07 0.47
N LEU A 206 -11.01 -21.13 -0.80
CA LEU A 206 -10.78 -19.94 -1.63
C LEU A 206 -12.11 -19.20 -1.92
N THR A 207 -13.18 -19.92 -2.15
CA THR A 207 -14.52 -19.34 -2.35
C THR A 207 -14.94 -18.55 -1.10
N ALA A 208 -14.86 -19.17 0.08
CA ALA A 208 -15.17 -18.50 1.35
C ALA A 208 -14.25 -17.27 1.61
N HIS A 209 -12.96 -17.38 1.29
CA HIS A 209 -12.02 -16.25 1.36
C HIS A 209 -12.44 -15.11 0.43
N ASN A 210 -12.79 -15.41 -0.81
CA ASN A 210 -13.23 -14.43 -1.80
C ASN A 210 -14.55 -13.77 -1.42
N ASP A 211 -15.48 -14.50 -0.81
CA ASP A 211 -16.73 -13.94 -0.31
C ASP A 211 -16.47 -12.96 0.84
N ALA A 212 -15.54 -13.29 1.73
CA ALA A 212 -15.11 -12.37 2.79
C ALA A 212 -14.43 -11.12 2.23
N LEU A 213 -13.64 -11.22 1.15
CA LEU A 213 -13.06 -10.07 0.46
C LEU A 213 -14.15 -9.19 -0.17
N ARG A 214 -15.11 -9.79 -0.90
CA ARG A 214 -16.24 -9.07 -1.51
C ARG A 214 -17.09 -8.33 -0.47
N ALA A 215 -17.37 -8.97 0.66
CA ALA A 215 -18.11 -8.35 1.77
C ALA A 215 -17.41 -7.10 2.33
N ARG A 216 -16.09 -6.99 2.14
CA ARG A 216 -15.26 -5.84 2.52
C ARG A 216 -15.04 -4.85 1.36
N GLY A 217 -15.66 -5.06 0.20
CA GLY A 217 -15.46 -4.27 -1.01
C GLY A 217 -14.09 -4.47 -1.66
N LEU A 218 -13.43 -5.61 -1.41
CA LEU A 218 -12.12 -5.95 -1.94
C LEU A 218 -12.22 -6.89 -3.14
N SER A 219 -11.21 -6.84 -4.02
CA SER A 219 -11.17 -7.71 -5.19
C SER A 219 -10.89 -9.17 -4.81
N PRO A 220 -11.62 -10.13 -5.38
CA PRO A 220 -11.35 -11.54 -5.15
C PRO A 220 -10.01 -11.96 -5.75
N VAL A 221 -9.41 -13.01 -5.16
CA VAL A 221 -8.25 -13.68 -5.73
C VAL A 221 -8.72 -14.58 -6.86
N SER A 222 -8.11 -14.44 -8.04
CA SER A 222 -8.46 -15.22 -9.23
C SER A 222 -7.50 -16.40 -9.41
N ARG A 223 -8.06 -17.58 -9.66
CA ARG A 223 -7.33 -18.81 -10.02
C ARG A 223 -8.03 -19.46 -11.21
N SER A 224 -7.27 -20.21 -12.02
CA SER A 224 -7.88 -21.03 -13.08
C SER A 224 -8.82 -22.05 -12.45
N ALA A 225 -9.99 -22.22 -13.04
CA ALA A 225 -10.95 -23.25 -12.59
C ALA A 225 -10.39 -24.67 -12.71
N ASP A 226 -9.50 -24.89 -13.68
CA ASP A 226 -8.89 -26.19 -13.99
C ASP A 226 -7.60 -26.46 -13.19
N ASP A 227 -7.27 -25.63 -12.19
CA ASP A 227 -6.09 -25.83 -11.34
C ASP A 227 -6.31 -27.03 -10.40
N PRO A 228 -5.60 -28.16 -10.59
CA PRO A 228 -5.81 -29.37 -9.80
C PRO A 228 -5.44 -29.18 -8.33
N SER A 229 -4.64 -28.18 -7.99
CA SER A 229 -4.32 -27.89 -6.58
C SER A 229 -5.52 -27.39 -5.78
N LEU A 230 -6.59 -26.97 -6.46
CA LEU A 230 -7.83 -26.51 -5.82
C LEU A 230 -8.67 -27.65 -5.26
N ASP A 231 -8.47 -28.88 -5.70
CA ASP A 231 -9.25 -30.04 -5.26
C ASP A 231 -8.61 -30.77 -4.07
N VAL A 232 -7.44 -30.32 -3.63
CA VAL A 232 -6.76 -30.83 -2.43
C VAL A 232 -7.47 -30.35 -1.17
N VAL A 233 -7.64 -31.24 -0.17
CA VAL A 233 -8.13 -30.92 1.17
C VAL A 233 -6.91 -30.69 2.09
N PRO A 234 -6.61 -29.44 2.49
CA PRO A 234 -5.50 -29.16 3.40
C PRO A 234 -5.79 -29.70 4.81
N ALA A 235 -4.77 -30.18 5.49
CA ALA A 235 -4.91 -30.65 6.86
C ALA A 235 -5.41 -29.52 7.80
N LYS A 236 -6.05 -29.88 8.90
CA LYS A 236 -6.53 -28.91 9.89
C LYS A 236 -5.37 -28.09 10.45
N GLY A 237 -5.46 -26.77 10.31
CA GLY A 237 -4.43 -25.82 10.74
C GLY A 237 -3.31 -25.61 9.72
N GLU A 238 -3.27 -26.36 8.63
CA GLU A 238 -2.30 -26.16 7.55
C GLU A 238 -2.58 -24.82 6.86
N ARG A 239 -1.56 -23.98 6.74
CA ARG A 239 -1.64 -22.73 5.99
C ARG A 239 -1.17 -22.97 4.56
N ARG A 240 -2.01 -22.63 3.61
CA ARG A 240 -1.72 -22.69 2.18
C ARG A 240 -1.77 -21.28 1.59
N GLU A 241 -0.67 -20.88 0.98
CA GLU A 241 -0.61 -19.63 0.23
C GLU A 241 -1.45 -19.77 -1.05
N ILE A 242 -2.17 -18.67 -1.33
CA ILE A 242 -2.88 -18.53 -2.58
C ILE A 242 -2.04 -17.55 -3.40
N PRO A 243 -1.50 -17.93 -4.56
CA PRO A 243 -0.80 -17.00 -5.42
C PRO A 243 -1.69 -15.79 -5.72
N GLY A 244 -1.22 -14.62 -5.35
CA GLY A 244 -1.98 -13.38 -5.45
C GLY A 244 -1.16 -12.18 -5.05
N ARG A 245 -1.81 -11.04 -5.03
CA ARG A 245 -1.17 -9.77 -4.66
C ARG A 245 -0.91 -9.76 -3.16
N MET A 246 0.27 -9.32 -2.74
CA MET A 246 0.61 -9.17 -1.31
C MET A 246 -0.13 -8.04 -0.59
N ASN A 247 -0.90 -7.23 -1.30
CA ASN A 247 -1.62 -6.11 -0.71
C ASN A 247 -2.82 -6.58 0.12
N LEU A 248 -3.06 -5.92 1.25
CA LEU A 248 -4.22 -6.15 2.11
C LEU A 248 -5.55 -6.05 1.36
N SER A 249 -5.64 -5.12 0.40
CA SER A 249 -6.82 -4.92 -0.45
C SER A 249 -7.05 -6.04 -1.46
N ALA A 250 -6.08 -6.91 -1.69
CA ALA A 250 -6.15 -8.05 -2.59
C ALA A 250 -6.07 -9.40 -1.84
N GLY A 251 -6.34 -9.38 -0.53
CA GLY A 251 -6.38 -10.59 0.29
C GLY A 251 -5.05 -10.96 0.93
N GLY A 252 -3.97 -10.23 0.68
CA GLY A 252 -2.72 -10.37 1.44
C GLY A 252 -2.93 -10.07 2.91
N THR A 253 -2.05 -10.57 3.75
CA THR A 253 -2.05 -10.29 5.19
C THR A 253 -0.79 -9.54 5.59
N MET A 254 -0.89 -8.76 6.65
CA MET A 254 0.25 -8.06 7.23
C MET A 254 0.23 -8.26 8.74
N VAL A 255 1.38 -8.57 9.31
CA VAL A 255 1.54 -8.85 10.74
C VAL A 255 2.67 -7.99 11.29
N LEU A 256 2.45 -7.39 12.47
CA LEU A 256 3.54 -6.69 13.17
C LEU A 256 4.70 -7.65 13.42
N ALA A 257 5.90 -7.20 13.13
CA ALA A 257 7.14 -7.97 13.22
C ALA A 257 8.28 -7.06 13.65
N ASP A 258 9.37 -7.65 14.10
CA ASP A 258 10.63 -6.93 14.27
C ASP A 258 11.15 -6.47 12.90
N ALA A 259 12.01 -5.47 12.91
CA ALA A 259 12.69 -5.03 11.69
C ALA A 259 13.54 -6.17 11.13
N PRO A 260 13.54 -6.38 9.80
CA PRO A 260 14.31 -7.49 9.22
C PRO A 260 15.83 -7.34 9.45
N SER A 261 16.34 -6.12 9.44
CA SER A 261 17.74 -5.79 9.78
C SER A 261 17.89 -4.29 10.07
N GLU A 262 18.99 -3.90 10.71
CA GLU A 262 19.36 -2.48 10.90
C GLU A 262 19.61 -1.78 9.55
N ASN A 263 20.13 -2.50 8.56
CA ASN A 263 20.31 -1.98 7.21
C ASN A 263 18.97 -1.61 6.55
N ALA A 264 17.95 -2.47 6.69
CA ALA A 264 16.60 -2.18 6.18
C ALA A 264 16.00 -0.91 6.81
N VAL A 265 16.19 -0.72 8.12
CA VAL A 265 15.76 0.49 8.82
C VAL A 265 16.52 1.72 8.31
N THR A 266 17.82 1.59 8.10
CA THR A 266 18.67 2.66 7.58
C THR A 266 18.25 3.08 6.18
N LEU A 267 18.03 2.12 5.29
CA LEU A 267 17.53 2.38 3.93
C LEU A 267 16.14 3.01 3.92
N ALA A 268 15.25 2.56 4.83
CA ALA A 268 13.92 3.16 4.97
C ALA A 268 14.00 4.63 5.40
N ARG A 269 14.88 4.99 6.36
CA ARG A 269 15.14 6.38 6.75
C ARG A 269 15.67 7.21 5.59
N GLN A 270 16.65 6.69 4.87
CA GLN A 270 17.20 7.36 3.69
C GLN A 270 16.15 7.59 2.62
N ALA A 271 15.28 6.61 2.37
CA ALA A 271 14.19 6.73 1.42
C ALA A 271 13.19 7.84 1.80
N ALA A 272 12.76 7.88 3.07
CA ALA A 272 11.85 8.92 3.56
C ALA A 272 12.48 10.32 3.43
N ARG A 273 13.76 10.47 3.81
CA ARG A 273 14.52 11.73 3.68
C ARG A 273 14.68 12.18 2.24
N ALA A 274 15.01 11.26 1.34
CA ALA A 274 15.22 11.59 -0.08
C ALA A 274 13.96 12.17 -0.73
N ILE A 275 12.77 11.68 -0.35
CA ILE A 275 11.47 12.19 -0.82
C ILE A 275 11.03 13.44 -0.02
N GLY A 276 11.52 13.61 1.20
CA GLY A 276 11.16 14.73 2.09
C GLY A 276 9.88 14.46 2.91
N LEU A 277 9.62 13.19 3.29
CA LEU A 277 8.46 12.81 4.08
C LEU A 277 8.78 12.75 5.58
N ARG A 278 7.88 13.28 6.39
CA ARG A 278 7.91 13.21 7.85
C ARG A 278 7.08 12.03 8.40
N VAL A 279 6.03 11.67 7.69
CA VAL A 279 5.23 10.47 7.93
C VAL A 279 5.32 9.61 6.69
N ALA A 280 5.91 8.45 6.80
CA ALA A 280 6.12 7.55 5.67
C ALA A 280 5.92 6.09 6.06
N ALA A 281 5.45 5.28 5.13
CA ALA A 281 5.63 3.84 5.19
C ALA A 281 6.41 3.38 3.96
N ILE A 282 7.51 2.72 4.22
CA ILE A 282 8.44 2.22 3.22
C ILE A 282 8.20 0.73 3.04
N ASP A 283 7.80 0.35 1.84
CA ASP A 283 7.69 -1.04 1.45
C ASP A 283 9.00 -1.48 0.79
N LEU A 284 9.53 -2.60 1.22
CA LEU A 284 10.81 -3.10 0.74
C LEU A 284 10.82 -4.64 0.68
N PHE A 285 11.61 -5.17 -0.24
CA PHE A 285 12.00 -6.57 -0.25
C PHE A 285 13.31 -6.76 0.50
N VAL A 286 13.42 -7.88 1.21
CA VAL A 286 14.67 -8.42 1.76
C VAL A 286 14.87 -9.84 1.26
N ASP A 287 16.09 -10.36 1.39
CA ASP A 287 16.47 -11.72 0.96
C ASP A 287 16.11 -11.99 -0.52
N ILE A 288 16.39 -11.01 -1.37
CA ILE A 288 16.06 -11.04 -2.81
C ILE A 288 16.84 -12.17 -3.47
N GLY A 289 16.12 -13.08 -4.17
CA GLY A 289 16.72 -14.22 -4.85
C GLY A 289 17.39 -15.23 -3.90
N GLY A 290 17.08 -15.16 -2.60
CA GLY A 290 17.69 -15.99 -1.57
C GLY A 290 19.04 -15.48 -1.09
N GLU A 291 19.46 -14.28 -1.49
CA GLU A 291 20.67 -13.63 -1.01
C GLU A 291 20.36 -12.85 0.29
N PRO A 292 20.93 -13.28 1.44
CA PRO A 292 20.79 -12.54 2.69
C PRO A 292 21.26 -11.10 2.51
N ASP A 293 20.56 -10.15 3.13
CA ASP A 293 20.87 -8.72 3.10
C ASP A 293 20.68 -8.00 1.74
N ALA A 294 20.29 -8.69 0.68
CA ALA A 294 19.85 -8.04 -0.56
C ALA A 294 18.52 -7.33 -0.33
N ILE A 295 18.52 -6.00 -0.37
CA ILE A 295 17.36 -5.17 -0.04
C ILE A 295 17.08 -4.20 -1.18
N GLU A 296 15.81 -4.07 -1.60
CA GLU A 296 15.35 -3.04 -2.51
C GLU A 296 14.04 -2.41 -2.04
N ILE A 297 13.95 -1.09 -2.12
CA ILE A 297 12.71 -0.36 -1.84
C ILE A 297 11.71 -0.59 -2.98
N ILE A 298 10.50 -1.01 -2.64
CA ILE A 298 9.39 -1.24 -3.56
C ILE A 298 8.64 0.06 -3.84
N GLU A 299 8.30 0.77 -2.74
CA GLU A 299 7.57 2.05 -2.81
C GLU A 299 7.66 2.83 -1.50
N VAL A 300 7.43 4.13 -1.61
CA VAL A 300 7.36 5.06 -0.49
C VAL A 300 5.93 5.59 -0.40
N ASN A 301 5.28 5.37 0.74
CA ASN A 301 3.88 5.75 0.94
C ASN A 301 3.80 6.99 1.85
N SER A 302 3.29 8.11 1.33
CA SER A 302 3.05 9.36 2.09
C SER A 302 1.74 9.37 2.87
N ASN A 303 0.84 8.44 2.57
CA ASN A 303 -0.48 8.33 3.19
C ASN A 303 -0.82 6.88 3.56
N PRO A 304 0.02 6.23 4.40
CA PRO A 304 -0.13 4.82 4.69
C PRO A 304 -1.38 4.53 5.54
N SER A 305 -2.07 3.43 5.21
CA SER A 305 -3.08 2.88 6.09
C SER A 305 -2.44 2.33 7.35
N ILE A 306 -3.03 2.64 8.50
CA ILE A 306 -2.61 2.15 9.82
C ILE A 306 -3.64 1.22 10.45
N ARG A 307 -4.54 0.65 9.64
CA ARG A 307 -5.59 -0.27 10.08
C ARG A 307 -5.03 -1.48 10.82
N LEU A 308 -3.84 -1.95 10.43
CA LEU A 308 -3.12 -3.00 11.12
C LEU A 308 -2.98 -2.74 12.63
N LEU A 309 -2.74 -1.49 13.02
CA LEU A 309 -2.57 -1.13 14.44
C LEU A 309 -3.88 -1.27 15.22
N GLU A 310 -5.01 -0.90 14.62
CA GLU A 310 -6.33 -1.12 15.23
C GLU A 310 -6.61 -2.62 15.38
N ASP A 311 -6.38 -3.40 14.31
CA ASP A 311 -6.64 -4.83 14.28
C ASP A 311 -5.72 -5.60 15.26
N SER A 312 -4.50 -5.10 15.48
CA SER A 312 -3.52 -5.64 16.44
C SER A 312 -3.66 -5.08 17.88
N GLY A 313 -4.68 -4.24 18.14
CA GLY A 313 -4.88 -3.66 19.46
C GLY A 313 -3.84 -2.59 19.88
N ARG A 314 -3.05 -2.07 18.93
CA ARG A 314 -1.98 -1.08 19.15
C ARG A 314 -2.51 0.36 19.04
N GLY A 315 -3.54 0.67 19.81
CA GLY A 315 -4.05 2.02 19.93
C GLY A 315 -3.02 3.04 20.41
N ASP A 316 -2.03 2.61 21.19
CA ASP A 316 -0.87 3.38 21.61
C ASP A 316 -0.08 3.96 20.43
N LEU A 317 0.18 3.15 19.40
CA LEU A 317 0.88 3.60 18.20
C LEU A 317 0.03 4.54 17.33
N ILE A 318 -1.29 4.31 17.27
CA ILE A 318 -2.22 5.22 16.60
C ILE A 318 -2.16 6.60 17.27
N LEU A 319 -2.17 6.64 18.61
CA LEU A 319 -2.05 7.90 19.37
C LEU A 319 -0.71 8.59 19.13
N ARG A 320 0.40 7.86 19.04
CA ARG A 320 1.73 8.44 18.70
C ARG A 320 1.72 9.11 17.33
N ILE A 321 1.10 8.47 16.32
CA ILE A 321 1.01 9.04 14.96
C ILE A 321 0.19 10.34 14.99
N TRP A 322 -0.97 10.33 15.64
CA TRP A 322 -1.83 11.50 15.69
C TRP A 322 -1.31 12.59 16.61
N HIS A 323 -0.61 12.24 17.71
CA HIS A 323 0.13 13.21 18.53
C HIS A 323 1.17 13.95 17.69
N HIS A 324 1.98 13.22 16.91
CA HIS A 324 2.96 13.82 16.00
C HIS A 324 2.28 14.77 14.99
N THR A 325 1.15 14.36 14.41
CA THR A 325 0.38 15.19 13.49
C THR A 325 -0.16 16.46 14.17
N PHE A 326 -0.76 16.31 15.33
CA PHE A 326 -1.33 17.44 16.08
C PHE A 326 -0.26 18.43 16.54
N SER A 327 0.87 17.93 17.03
CA SER A 327 2.02 18.77 17.42
C SER A 327 2.59 19.50 16.21
N ALA A 328 2.75 18.84 15.06
CA ALA A 328 3.23 19.46 13.84
C ALA A 328 2.29 20.58 13.32
N MET A 329 0.98 20.46 13.62
CA MET A 329 -0.02 21.47 13.26
C MET A 329 -0.23 22.54 14.36
N GLY A 330 0.47 22.45 15.48
CA GLY A 330 0.36 23.38 16.60
C GLY A 330 -0.98 23.29 17.34
N LEU A 331 -1.58 22.10 17.37
CA LEU A 331 -2.81 21.81 18.11
C LEU A 331 -2.49 21.34 19.53
N LEU A 332 -1.28 20.81 19.74
CA LEU A 332 -0.71 20.40 21.03
C LEU A 332 0.55 21.20 21.32
#